data_f3c9101c9fa8b75fa4be0576fab2667e
#
_entry.id   f3c9101c9fa8b75fa4be0576fab2667e
#
_cell.length_a   1.000
_cell.length_b   1.000
_cell.length_c   1.000
_cell.angle_alpha   90.00
_cell.angle_beta   90.00
_cell.angle_gamma   90.00
#
_symmetry.space_group_name_H-M   'P 1'
#
loop_
_entity.id
_entity.type
_entity.pdbx_description
1 polymer ?
#
loop_
_entity_poly.entity_id
_entity_poly.type
_entity_poly.pdbx_seq_one_letter_code
_entity_poly.pdbx_strand_id
1 'polypeptide(L)'
;MQAIILAAGMGKRLGELTKGNTKCMVNVNGISLIDRTLTQLSKLSLSRIVIVIGYKGENLKNYVGDEYKGVKIEYINNPVYDKTNNIYSLSLAKKELQEDDTLLIESDLIFDDALFSMIVDNSYPNLALVAKYETWMDGTMVRIDADCNIVNFVPKDAFRYCLLYTSPSPRDTER
;
A
#
# COMPACT_ATOMS: atom_id res chain seq x y z
N MET A 1 13.62 -9.70 4.94
CA MET A 1 12.27 -9.13 4.67
C MET A 1 12.43 -7.82 3.91
N GLN A 2 11.56 -7.53 2.96
CA GLN A 2 11.52 -6.28 2.20
C GLN A 2 10.15 -5.60 2.33
N ALA A 3 10.00 -4.36 1.84
CA ALA A 3 8.71 -3.71 1.67
C ALA A 3 8.44 -3.39 0.20
N ILE A 4 7.18 -3.49 -0.25
CA ILE A 4 6.73 -3.01 -1.55
C ILE A 4 5.64 -1.97 -1.33
N ILE A 5 5.83 -0.77 -1.89
CA ILE A 5 4.88 0.34 -1.81
C ILE A 5 4.23 0.55 -3.18
N LEU A 6 2.90 0.49 -3.25
CA LEU A 6 2.16 0.77 -4.48
C LEU A 6 1.84 2.28 -4.56
N ALA A 7 2.54 3.00 -5.44
CA ALA A 7 2.48 4.45 -5.58
C ALA A 7 2.23 4.91 -7.03
N ALA A 8 1.70 4.04 -7.90
CA ALA A 8 1.51 4.36 -9.32
C ALA A 8 0.25 5.20 -9.61
N GLY A 9 -0.69 5.27 -8.68
CA GLY A 9 -2.01 5.86 -8.87
C GLY A 9 -2.02 7.39 -9.00
N MET A 10 -2.98 7.91 -9.77
CA MET A 10 -3.13 9.36 -10.06
C MET A 10 -3.76 10.17 -8.91
N GLY A 11 -4.43 9.56 -7.96
CA GLY A 11 -5.09 10.27 -6.87
C GLY A 11 -6.20 11.24 -7.30
N LYS A 12 -6.91 10.98 -8.39
CA LYS A 12 -7.92 11.88 -9.01
C LYS A 12 -8.95 12.43 -8.02
N ARG A 13 -9.32 11.67 -6.99
CA ARG A 13 -10.29 12.08 -5.96
C ARG A 13 -9.79 13.23 -5.07
N LEU A 14 -8.49 13.48 -4.99
CA LEU A 14 -7.89 14.55 -4.21
C LEU A 14 -7.76 15.88 -4.98
N GLY A 15 -8.14 15.93 -6.25
CA GLY A 15 -8.22 17.14 -7.05
C GLY A 15 -6.93 17.97 -7.04
N GLU A 16 -7.02 19.22 -6.56
CA GLU A 16 -5.90 20.17 -6.52
C GLU A 16 -4.70 19.68 -5.71
N LEU A 17 -4.92 18.86 -4.67
CA LEU A 17 -3.83 18.35 -3.81
C LEU A 17 -2.83 17.45 -4.57
N THR A 18 -3.25 16.86 -5.70
CA THR A 18 -2.42 15.96 -6.51
C THR A 18 -2.07 16.54 -7.89
N LYS A 19 -2.42 17.81 -8.17
CA LYS A 19 -2.23 18.41 -9.50
C LYS A 19 -0.76 18.47 -9.94
N GLY A 20 0.16 18.64 -9.01
CA GLY A 20 1.60 18.74 -9.30
C GLY A 20 2.40 17.46 -9.01
N ASN A 21 1.90 16.57 -8.16
CA ASN A 21 2.64 15.45 -7.62
C ASN A 21 1.78 14.19 -7.46
N THR A 22 2.42 13.08 -7.04
CA THR A 22 1.72 11.83 -6.72
C THR A 22 0.93 11.99 -5.42
N LYS A 23 -0.09 11.13 -5.23
CA LYS A 23 -0.92 11.11 -4.03
C LYS A 23 -0.12 10.96 -2.73
N CYS A 24 0.92 10.13 -2.74
CA CYS A 24 1.75 9.89 -1.56
C CYS A 24 2.63 11.09 -1.15
N MET A 25 2.78 12.10 -2.01
CA MET A 25 3.49 13.35 -1.69
C MET A 25 2.58 14.42 -1.06
N VAL A 26 1.30 14.13 -0.87
CA VAL A 26 0.39 15.03 -0.15
C VAL A 26 0.84 15.18 1.30
N ASN A 27 0.91 16.44 1.76
CA ASN A 27 1.31 16.76 3.12
C ASN A 27 0.10 16.73 4.07
N VAL A 28 0.29 16.07 5.20
CA VAL A 28 -0.64 16.08 6.33
C VAL A 28 0.13 16.53 7.58
N ASN A 29 -0.26 17.67 8.13
CA ASN A 29 0.46 18.31 9.25
C ASN A 29 1.95 18.52 8.96
N GLY A 30 2.29 18.98 7.75
CA GLY A 30 3.65 19.33 7.35
C GLY A 30 4.55 18.16 6.96
N ILE A 31 4.05 16.92 6.99
CA ILE A 31 4.82 15.72 6.63
C ILE A 31 4.10 15.01 5.49
N SER A 32 4.81 14.62 4.43
CA SER A 32 4.22 13.88 3.32
C SER A 32 3.82 12.46 3.75
N LEU A 33 2.83 11.87 3.08
CA LEU A 33 2.42 10.50 3.36
C LEU A 33 3.58 9.53 3.15
N ILE A 34 4.36 9.74 2.07
CA ILE A 34 5.51 8.88 1.78
C ILE A 34 6.61 8.99 2.85
N ASP A 35 6.90 10.20 3.38
CA ASP A 35 7.89 10.36 4.43
C ASP A 35 7.48 9.68 5.74
N ARG A 36 6.18 9.71 6.06
CA ARG A 36 5.64 8.96 7.20
C ARG A 36 5.90 7.48 7.05
N THR A 37 5.48 6.92 5.92
CA THR A 37 5.63 5.49 5.62
C THR A 37 7.11 5.08 5.61
N LEU A 38 7.97 5.83 4.92
CA LEU A 38 9.41 5.53 4.87
C LEU A 38 10.08 5.66 6.23
N THR A 39 9.68 6.66 7.05
CA THR A 39 10.18 6.81 8.42
C THR A 39 9.79 5.63 9.29
N GLN A 40 8.56 5.12 9.17
CA GLN A 40 8.10 3.95 9.90
C GLN A 40 8.84 2.68 9.44
N LEU A 41 8.96 2.49 8.12
CA LEU A 41 9.68 1.36 7.52
C LEU A 41 11.17 1.35 7.87
N SER A 42 11.81 2.52 7.97
CA SER A 42 13.24 2.59 8.33
C SER A 42 13.55 2.12 9.76
N LYS A 43 12.54 1.93 10.60
CA LYS A 43 12.69 1.33 11.94
C LYS A 43 12.72 -0.20 11.90
N LEU A 44 12.34 -0.81 10.77
CA LEU A 44 12.35 -2.25 10.56
C LEU A 44 13.67 -2.68 9.91
N SER A 45 14.10 -3.92 10.18
CA SER A 45 15.30 -4.50 9.54
C SER A 45 14.98 -4.97 8.12
N LEU A 46 14.76 -4.01 7.20
CA LEU A 46 14.45 -4.31 5.81
C LEU A 46 15.71 -4.44 4.96
N SER A 47 15.72 -5.42 4.04
CA SER A 47 16.76 -5.57 3.01
C SER A 47 16.68 -4.46 1.96
N ARG A 48 15.47 -4.02 1.60
CA ARG A 48 15.19 -2.92 0.67
C ARG A 48 13.73 -2.49 0.75
N ILE A 49 13.43 -1.35 0.14
CA ILE A 49 12.06 -0.90 -0.15
C ILE A 49 11.92 -0.76 -1.67
N VAL A 50 10.91 -1.41 -2.25
CA VAL A 50 10.56 -1.30 -3.66
C VAL A 50 9.35 -0.39 -3.80
N ILE A 51 9.42 0.64 -4.62
CA ILE A 51 8.30 1.56 -4.87
C ILE A 51 7.83 1.37 -6.31
N VAL A 52 6.58 0.93 -6.48
CA VAL A 52 5.97 0.85 -7.80
C VAL A 52 5.40 2.23 -8.14
N ILE A 53 6.01 2.91 -9.10
CA ILE A 53 5.69 4.27 -9.52
C ILE A 53 4.91 4.29 -10.83
N GLY A 54 4.22 5.40 -11.12
CA GLY A 54 3.47 5.62 -12.36
C GLY A 54 3.23 7.10 -12.58
N TYR A 55 2.05 7.62 -12.24
CA TYR A 55 1.74 9.04 -12.39
C TYR A 55 2.75 9.91 -11.64
N LYS A 56 3.43 10.83 -12.37
CA LYS A 56 4.48 11.70 -11.80
C LYS A 56 5.57 10.92 -11.03
N GLY A 57 5.85 9.68 -11.43
CA GLY A 57 6.78 8.78 -10.75
C GLY A 57 8.20 9.34 -10.64
N GLU A 58 8.67 10.08 -11.67
CA GLU A 58 9.98 10.73 -11.63
C GLU A 58 10.07 11.82 -10.54
N ASN A 59 8.98 12.54 -10.28
CA ASN A 59 8.95 13.51 -9.18
C ASN A 59 9.12 12.79 -7.84
N LEU A 60 8.44 11.65 -7.65
CA LEU A 60 8.56 10.84 -6.43
C LEU A 60 9.97 10.27 -6.29
N LYS A 61 10.54 9.74 -7.37
CA LYS A 61 11.91 9.21 -7.38
C LYS A 61 12.95 10.29 -7.03
N ASN A 62 12.83 11.48 -7.62
CA ASN A 62 13.71 12.60 -7.33
C ASN A 62 13.58 13.11 -5.89
N TYR A 63 12.39 13.00 -5.30
CA TYR A 63 12.10 13.41 -3.94
C TYR A 63 12.66 12.43 -2.90
N VAL A 64 12.45 11.14 -3.11
CA VAL A 64 12.86 10.08 -2.16
C VAL A 64 14.33 9.68 -2.32
N GLY A 65 14.84 9.64 -3.57
CA GLY A 65 16.19 9.16 -3.89
C GLY A 65 16.31 7.64 -3.90
N ASP A 66 17.54 7.16 -3.95
CA ASP A 66 17.84 5.71 -4.05
C ASP A 66 18.12 5.06 -2.67
N GLU A 67 18.07 5.85 -1.59
CA GLU A 67 18.26 5.39 -0.21
C GLU A 67 17.46 6.27 0.75
N TYR A 68 16.89 5.67 1.78
CA TYR A 68 16.23 6.38 2.87
C TYR A 68 16.67 5.84 4.24
N LYS A 69 17.39 6.67 5.02
CA LYS A 69 17.91 6.31 6.34
C LYS A 69 18.64 4.96 6.39
N GLY A 70 19.50 4.70 5.39
CA GLY A 70 20.27 3.47 5.30
C GLY A 70 19.55 2.28 4.66
N VAL A 71 18.29 2.43 4.27
CA VAL A 71 17.54 1.40 3.55
C VAL A 71 17.55 1.72 2.05
N LYS A 72 17.98 0.76 1.22
CA LYS A 72 17.99 0.88 -0.24
C LYS A 72 16.58 1.03 -0.79
N ILE A 73 16.40 1.98 -1.72
CA ILE A 73 15.14 2.18 -2.45
C ILE A 73 15.31 1.73 -3.90
N GLU A 74 14.40 0.93 -4.38
CA GLU A 74 14.32 0.49 -5.78
C GLU A 74 12.98 0.92 -6.38
N TYR A 75 12.94 1.13 -7.70
CA TYR A 75 11.74 1.62 -8.40
C TYR A 75 11.34 0.70 -9.53
N ILE A 76 10.05 0.43 -9.62
CA ILE A 76 9.42 -0.28 -10.74
C ILE A 76 8.43 0.67 -11.38
N ASN A 77 8.58 0.94 -12.67
CA ASN A 77 7.66 1.82 -13.38
C ASN A 77 6.47 1.05 -13.96
N ASN A 78 5.25 1.52 -13.67
CA ASN A 78 4.04 1.11 -14.37
C ASN A 78 3.75 2.11 -15.49
N PRO A 79 4.08 1.82 -16.76
CA PRO A 79 3.91 2.76 -17.87
C PRO A 79 2.45 2.93 -18.31
N VAL A 80 1.55 2.07 -17.81
CA VAL A 80 0.12 2.05 -18.17
C VAL A 80 -0.78 2.26 -16.93
N TYR A 81 -0.27 3.00 -15.94
CA TYR A 81 -0.93 3.29 -14.67
C TYR A 81 -2.33 3.91 -14.83
N ASP A 82 -2.57 4.64 -15.93
CA ASP A 82 -3.84 5.30 -16.24
C ASP A 82 -4.94 4.35 -16.74
N LYS A 83 -4.55 3.14 -17.14
CA LYS A 83 -5.42 2.09 -17.70
C LYS A 83 -5.48 0.84 -16.84
N THR A 84 -4.73 0.80 -15.74
CA THR A 84 -4.58 -0.37 -14.89
C THR A 84 -4.84 -0.04 -13.43
N ASN A 85 -4.94 -1.05 -12.60
CA ASN A 85 -5.19 -0.94 -11.16
C ASN A 85 -3.97 -1.41 -10.34
N ASN A 86 -4.10 -1.42 -9.02
CA ASN A 86 -3.04 -1.82 -8.08
C ASN A 86 -2.59 -3.26 -8.27
N ILE A 87 -3.49 -4.18 -8.66
CA ILE A 87 -3.12 -5.59 -8.96
C ILE A 87 -2.12 -5.66 -10.10
N TYR A 88 -2.33 -4.86 -11.16
CA TYR A 88 -1.37 -4.81 -12.26
C TYR A 88 -0.03 -4.21 -11.78
N SER A 89 -0.05 -3.13 -11.02
CA SER A 89 1.17 -2.55 -10.42
C SER A 89 1.91 -3.58 -9.57
N LEU A 90 1.18 -4.34 -8.75
CA LEU A 90 1.75 -5.43 -7.96
C LEU A 90 2.33 -6.53 -8.84
N SER A 91 1.67 -6.88 -9.96
CA SER A 91 2.15 -7.91 -10.88
C SER A 91 3.48 -7.55 -11.54
N LEU A 92 3.78 -6.27 -11.72
CA LEU A 92 5.08 -5.80 -12.21
C LEU A 92 6.21 -6.09 -11.21
N ALA A 93 5.89 -6.11 -9.91
CA ALA A 93 6.82 -6.45 -8.82
C ALA A 93 6.81 -7.96 -8.49
N LYS A 94 6.32 -8.82 -9.40
CA LYS A 94 6.20 -10.27 -9.17
C LYS A 94 7.54 -10.92 -8.81
N LYS A 95 8.61 -10.50 -9.45
CA LYS A 95 9.96 -11.03 -9.18
C LYS A 95 10.36 -10.73 -7.73
N GLU A 96 10.22 -9.49 -7.33
CA GLU A 96 10.56 -9.00 -5.99
C GLU A 96 9.70 -9.69 -4.92
N LEU A 97 8.40 -9.87 -5.17
CA LEU A 97 7.49 -10.61 -4.28
C LEU A 97 7.92 -12.07 -4.03
N GLN A 98 8.65 -12.67 -4.97
CA GLN A 98 9.09 -14.06 -4.86
C GLN A 98 10.51 -14.20 -4.27
N GLU A 99 11.23 -13.10 -4.07
CA GLU A 99 12.62 -13.12 -3.60
C GLU A 99 12.75 -13.12 -2.07
N ASP A 100 11.79 -12.51 -1.36
CA ASP A 100 11.89 -12.33 0.09
C ASP A 100 10.50 -12.16 0.72
N ASP A 101 10.40 -12.37 2.03
CA ASP A 101 9.20 -12.00 2.81
C ASP A 101 8.90 -10.52 2.59
N THR A 102 7.65 -10.22 2.23
CA THR A 102 7.28 -8.89 1.76
C THR A 102 6.16 -8.26 2.57
N LEU A 103 6.43 -7.05 3.05
CA LEU A 103 5.42 -6.15 3.59
C LEU A 103 4.85 -5.30 2.45
N LEU A 104 3.60 -5.57 2.05
CA LEU A 104 2.92 -4.82 0.98
C LEU A 104 2.16 -3.64 1.57
N ILE A 105 2.35 -2.43 1.03
CA ILE A 105 1.80 -1.18 1.56
C ILE A 105 1.21 -0.32 0.45
N GLU A 106 0.01 0.21 0.68
CA GLU A 106 -0.54 1.29 -0.15
C GLU A 106 0.09 2.63 0.24
N SER A 107 0.38 3.47 -0.73
CA SER A 107 1.17 4.70 -0.53
C SER A 107 0.42 5.87 0.11
N ASP A 108 -0.86 5.72 0.41
CA ASP A 108 -1.76 6.78 0.88
C ASP A 108 -2.34 6.53 2.28
N LEU A 109 -1.75 5.61 3.02
CA LEU A 109 -2.17 5.26 4.37
C LEU A 109 -1.48 6.12 5.43
N ILE A 110 -2.21 6.38 6.52
CA ILE A 110 -1.69 6.92 7.78
C ILE A 110 -2.08 5.93 8.86
N PHE A 111 -1.10 5.41 9.58
CA PHE A 111 -1.30 4.42 10.63
C PHE A 111 -0.27 4.56 11.74
N ASP A 112 -0.54 3.95 12.89
CA ASP A 112 0.35 3.90 14.04
C ASP A 112 1.48 2.88 13.83
N ASP A 113 2.65 3.12 14.42
CA ASP A 113 3.80 2.21 14.37
C ASP A 113 3.47 0.80 14.92
N ALA A 114 2.55 0.71 15.88
CA ALA A 114 2.10 -0.55 16.46
C ALA A 114 1.54 -1.54 15.41
N LEU A 115 0.99 -1.05 14.30
CA LEU A 115 0.51 -1.87 13.20
C LEU A 115 1.61 -2.73 12.57
N PHE A 116 2.80 -2.21 12.42
CA PHE A 116 3.91 -2.99 11.88
C PHE A 116 4.35 -4.10 12.84
N SER A 117 4.42 -3.82 14.14
CA SER A 117 4.73 -4.85 15.14
C SER A 117 3.71 -6.00 15.11
N MET A 118 2.42 -5.69 14.96
CA MET A 118 1.36 -6.71 14.85
C MET A 118 1.57 -7.66 13.66
N ILE A 119 2.16 -7.18 12.57
CA ILE A 119 2.42 -8.00 11.37
C ILE A 119 3.76 -8.70 11.48
N VAL A 120 4.83 -7.96 11.78
CA VAL A 120 6.21 -8.45 11.71
C VAL A 120 6.53 -9.46 12.79
N ASP A 121 5.98 -9.27 14.00
CA ASP A 121 6.20 -10.17 15.15
C ASP A 121 5.30 -11.41 15.13
N ASN A 122 4.59 -11.65 14.03
CA ASN A 122 3.65 -12.74 13.91
C ASN A 122 4.24 -13.94 13.15
N SER A 123 3.87 -15.14 13.54
CA SER A 123 4.38 -16.40 12.97
C SER A 123 3.56 -16.95 11.78
N TYR A 124 2.45 -16.30 11.41
CA TYR A 124 1.66 -16.76 10.27
C TYR A 124 2.37 -16.46 8.95
N PRO A 125 2.31 -17.39 7.97
CA PRO A 125 3.02 -17.24 6.70
C PRO A 125 2.44 -16.13 5.79
N ASN A 126 1.16 -15.81 5.96
CA ASN A 126 0.49 -14.73 5.24
C ASN A 126 -0.49 -14.02 6.17
N LEU A 127 -0.43 -12.71 6.20
CA LEU A 127 -1.26 -11.86 7.05
C LEU A 127 -1.90 -10.73 6.25
N ALA A 128 -3.14 -10.40 6.62
CA ALA A 128 -3.80 -9.19 6.18
C ALA A 128 -4.44 -8.49 7.39
N LEU A 129 -4.24 -7.18 7.50
CA LEU A 129 -4.92 -6.39 8.51
C LEU A 129 -6.37 -6.17 8.10
N VAL A 130 -7.28 -6.55 8.97
CA VAL A 130 -8.71 -6.35 8.79
C VAL A 130 -9.31 -5.67 10.01
N ALA A 131 -10.39 -4.89 9.81
CA ALA A 131 -11.19 -4.34 10.90
C ALA A 131 -12.64 -4.79 10.79
N LYS A 132 -13.35 -4.79 11.91
CA LYS A 132 -14.80 -4.96 11.89
C LYS A 132 -15.41 -3.84 11.06
N TYR A 133 -16.33 -4.21 10.16
CA TYR A 133 -16.95 -3.26 9.26
C TYR A 133 -17.70 -2.15 10.02
N GLU A 134 -17.51 -0.93 9.55
CA GLU A 134 -18.27 0.25 9.91
C GLU A 134 -18.83 0.93 8.66
N THR A 135 -19.96 1.63 8.78
CA THR A 135 -20.73 2.16 7.63
C THR A 135 -19.96 3.17 6.76
N TRP A 136 -18.95 3.82 7.32
CA TRP A 136 -18.08 4.76 6.59
C TRP A 136 -16.95 4.09 5.81
N MET A 137 -16.71 2.80 6.04
CA MET A 137 -15.63 2.06 5.37
C MET A 137 -16.00 1.73 3.92
N ASP A 138 -15.07 1.99 3.01
CA ASP A 138 -15.20 1.73 1.58
C ASP A 138 -14.01 0.92 1.07
N GLY A 139 -13.94 -0.33 1.45
CA GLY A 139 -12.85 -1.25 1.08
C GLY A 139 -13.38 -2.62 0.67
N THR A 140 -12.46 -3.54 0.40
CA THR A 140 -12.77 -4.94 0.13
C THR A 140 -13.30 -5.62 1.39
N MET A 141 -14.47 -6.22 1.30
CA MET A 141 -15.09 -6.92 2.43
C MET A 141 -14.67 -8.37 2.45
N VAL A 142 -14.38 -8.87 3.65
CA VAL A 142 -14.02 -10.27 3.86
C VAL A 142 -14.86 -10.93 4.95
N ARG A 143 -14.97 -12.24 4.87
CA ARG A 143 -15.47 -13.08 5.95
C ARG A 143 -14.27 -13.84 6.53
N ILE A 144 -14.18 -13.83 7.86
CA ILE A 144 -13.19 -14.63 8.59
C ILE A 144 -13.89 -15.74 9.38
N ASP A 145 -13.18 -16.85 9.62
CA ASP A 145 -13.60 -17.93 10.48
C ASP A 145 -13.24 -17.68 11.97
N ALA A 146 -13.48 -18.67 12.82
CA ALA A 146 -13.17 -18.57 14.24
C ALA A 146 -11.66 -18.49 14.54
N ASP A 147 -10.82 -18.98 13.62
CA ASP A 147 -9.36 -18.98 13.72
C ASP A 147 -8.74 -17.77 13.02
N CYS A 148 -9.56 -16.77 12.68
CA CYS A 148 -9.16 -15.54 11.96
C CYS A 148 -8.62 -15.75 10.54
N ASN A 149 -8.91 -16.88 9.89
CA ASN A 149 -8.57 -17.04 8.48
C ASN A 149 -9.58 -16.32 7.58
N ILE A 150 -9.10 -15.66 6.52
CA ILE A 150 -9.97 -15.12 5.48
C ILE A 150 -10.49 -16.29 4.65
N VAL A 151 -11.79 -16.56 4.75
CA VAL A 151 -12.44 -17.68 4.04
C VAL A 151 -13.20 -17.24 2.80
N ASN A 152 -13.52 -15.96 2.66
CA ASN A 152 -14.23 -15.45 1.49
C ASN A 152 -14.11 -13.94 1.33
N PHE A 153 -14.18 -13.46 0.09
CA PHE A 153 -14.42 -12.07 -0.27
C PHE A 153 -15.90 -11.89 -0.57
N VAL A 154 -16.53 -10.90 0.00
CA VAL A 154 -17.98 -10.75 -0.03
C VAL A 154 -18.42 -9.38 -0.54
N PRO A 155 -19.62 -9.27 -1.18
CA PRO A 155 -20.20 -7.98 -1.54
C PRO A 155 -20.42 -7.09 -0.31
N LYS A 156 -20.48 -5.77 -0.52
CA LYS A 156 -20.67 -4.76 0.55
C LYS A 156 -21.92 -4.94 1.43
N ASP A 157 -22.94 -5.59 0.91
CA ASP A 157 -24.20 -5.85 1.62
C ASP A 157 -24.15 -7.08 2.53
N ALA A 158 -23.10 -7.87 2.47
CA ALA A 158 -22.89 -9.08 3.26
C ALA A 158 -21.88 -8.89 4.42
N PHE A 159 -22.00 -7.81 5.15
CA PHE A 159 -21.03 -7.23 6.08
C PHE A 159 -20.53 -8.15 7.18
N ARG A 160 -19.17 -8.16 7.40
CA ARG A 160 -18.59 -8.54 8.70
C ARG A 160 -17.23 -7.88 8.96
N TYR A 161 -16.27 -7.91 8.01
CA TYR A 161 -14.94 -7.31 8.18
C TYR A 161 -14.51 -6.62 6.90
N CYS A 162 -13.83 -5.49 7.03
CA CYS A 162 -13.21 -4.76 5.94
C CYS A 162 -11.70 -4.94 5.99
N LEU A 163 -11.07 -5.24 4.87
CA LEU A 163 -9.63 -5.17 4.75
C LEU A 163 -9.21 -3.70 4.91
N LEU A 164 -8.42 -3.43 5.93
CA LEU A 164 -7.75 -2.13 6.10
C LEU A 164 -6.64 -1.95 5.08
N TYR A 165 -6.15 -3.07 4.56
CA TYR A 165 -5.09 -3.14 3.60
C TYR A 165 -5.67 -3.53 2.25
N THR A 166 -5.55 -2.68 1.28
CA THR A 166 -6.31 -2.79 0.05
C THR A 166 -5.58 -3.58 -1.03
N SER A 167 -6.07 -4.74 -1.35
CA SER A 167 -6.13 -5.03 -2.77
C SER A 167 -7.28 -4.21 -3.38
N PRO A 168 -7.16 -3.69 -4.62
CA PRO A 168 -8.18 -2.85 -5.21
C PRO A 168 -9.50 -3.59 -5.30
N SER A 169 -10.56 -2.94 -4.84
CA SER A 169 -11.92 -3.39 -5.10
C SER A 169 -12.17 -3.37 -6.62
N PRO A 170 -12.88 -4.33 -7.20
CA PRO A 170 -13.35 -4.25 -8.59
C PRO A 170 -14.04 -2.93 -8.93
N ARG A 171 -14.61 -2.23 -7.94
CA ARG A 171 -15.23 -0.90 -8.10
C ARG A 171 -14.24 0.24 -8.31
N ASP A 172 -12.97 0.07 -7.92
CA ASP A 172 -11.92 1.06 -8.19
C ASP A 172 -11.51 1.07 -9.67
N THR A 173 -11.91 0.04 -10.43
CA THR A 173 -11.65 -0.08 -11.87
C THR A 173 -12.76 0.50 -12.74
N GLU A 174 -13.96 0.79 -12.20
CA GLU A 174 -15.12 1.29 -12.92
C GLU A 174 -15.33 2.81 -12.81
N ARG A 175 -14.40 3.54 -12.19
CA ARG A 175 -14.51 4.99 -11.98
C ARG A 175 -13.42 5.78 -12.69
#